data_6ae011c7fac60a36bc4500755f4375d2
#
_entry.id   6ae011c7fac60a36bc4500755f4375d2
#
_cell.length_a   1.000
_cell.length_b   1.000
_cell.length_c   1.000
_cell.angle_alpha   90.00
_cell.angle_beta   90.00
_cell.angle_gamma   90.00
#
_symmetry.space_group_name_H-M   'P 1'
#
loop_
_entity.id
_entity.type
_entity.pdbx_description
1 polymer ?
#
loop_
_entity_poly.entity_id
_entity_poly.type
_entity_poly.pdbx_seq_one_letter_code
_entity_poly.pdbx_strand_id
1 'polypeptide(L)'
;MHDIDIQLASMLRGDFETGWKISEKLEKIGPDNIAHNDGKKDPELWLRHQFNRGWFLLQQGKYQEGSQTLEAGRYLSVYGSSPLRTSAPIYNPQQHDIKGKSLIISLEGGYGDEIIHARYAKSFKDLGASKVYLAAAPEVVSIFSRIPGVDGVILRDQANTVQHDFWVPGFSAGWLAGHDYSTLPNDPYLFALPESVQIWQSIINS
;
A
#
# COMPACT_ATOMS: atom_id res chain seq x y z
N MET A 1 2.14 3.29 -31.09
CA MET A 1 1.82 2.99 -29.70
C MET A 1 3.12 2.64 -29.01
N HIS A 2 3.41 3.25 -27.88
CA HIS A 2 4.66 2.98 -27.15
C HIS A 2 4.58 1.61 -26.46
N ASP A 3 5.72 0.90 -26.29
CA ASP A 3 5.73 -0.40 -25.60
C ASP A 3 5.09 -0.37 -24.21
N ILE A 4 5.23 0.74 -23.46
CA ILE A 4 4.58 0.94 -22.15
C ILE A 4 3.06 0.99 -22.27
N ASP A 5 2.53 1.62 -23.31
CA ASP A 5 1.07 1.66 -23.56
C ASP A 5 0.55 0.26 -23.90
N ILE A 6 1.34 -0.51 -24.68
CA ILE A 6 1.00 -1.91 -24.99
C ILE A 6 1.06 -2.77 -23.74
N GLN A 7 2.07 -2.58 -22.89
CA GLN A 7 2.18 -3.28 -21.62
C GLN A 7 0.93 -3.04 -20.74
N LEU A 8 0.53 -1.78 -20.55
CA LEU A 8 -0.67 -1.43 -19.79
C LEU A 8 -1.95 -1.99 -20.44
N ALA A 9 -2.11 -1.82 -21.76
CA ALA A 9 -3.27 -2.32 -22.47
C ALA A 9 -3.39 -3.85 -22.42
N SER A 10 -2.27 -4.57 -22.42
CA SER A 10 -2.24 -6.03 -22.28
C SER A 10 -2.69 -6.45 -20.89
N MET A 11 -2.22 -5.77 -19.83
CA MET A 11 -2.65 -6.00 -18.46
C MET A 11 -4.17 -5.81 -18.31
N LEU A 12 -4.71 -4.67 -18.80
CA LEU A 12 -6.12 -4.34 -18.70
C LEU A 12 -7.04 -5.32 -19.45
N ARG A 13 -6.52 -6.00 -20.48
CA ARG A 13 -7.24 -7.02 -21.26
C ARG A 13 -7.04 -8.44 -20.72
N GLY A 14 -6.20 -8.63 -19.70
CA GLY A 14 -5.87 -9.96 -19.18
C GLY A 14 -4.86 -10.73 -20.05
N ASP A 15 -4.26 -10.10 -21.05
CA ASP A 15 -3.19 -10.71 -21.86
C ASP A 15 -1.84 -10.57 -21.15
N PHE A 16 -1.71 -11.31 -20.06
CA PHE A 16 -0.53 -11.24 -19.19
C PHE A 16 0.75 -11.74 -19.88
N GLU A 17 0.64 -12.67 -20.82
CA GLU A 17 1.80 -13.21 -21.53
C GLU A 17 2.45 -12.14 -22.42
N THR A 18 1.64 -11.45 -23.24
CA THR A 18 2.14 -10.34 -24.07
C THR A 18 2.70 -9.22 -23.22
N GLY A 19 1.96 -8.82 -22.17
CA GLY A 19 2.40 -7.76 -21.27
C GLY A 19 3.73 -8.09 -20.57
N TRP A 20 3.92 -9.35 -20.16
CA TRP A 20 5.17 -9.79 -19.54
C TRP A 20 6.35 -9.79 -20.52
N LYS A 21 6.18 -10.28 -21.75
CA LYS A 21 7.23 -10.22 -22.79
C LYS A 21 7.69 -8.79 -23.05
N ILE A 22 6.78 -7.85 -23.10
CA ILE A 22 7.10 -6.43 -23.24
C ILE A 22 7.83 -5.92 -22.00
N SER A 23 7.40 -6.30 -20.79
CA SER A 23 8.08 -5.95 -19.55
C SER A 23 9.54 -6.40 -19.57
N GLU A 24 9.82 -7.65 -19.96
CA GLU A 24 11.19 -8.17 -20.06
C GLU A 24 12.02 -7.45 -21.12
N LYS A 25 11.41 -7.04 -22.24
CA LYS A 25 12.06 -6.22 -23.25
C LYS A 25 12.49 -4.87 -22.69
N LEU A 26 11.59 -4.19 -21.97
CA LEU A 26 11.85 -2.88 -21.36
C LEU A 26 12.93 -2.96 -20.27
N GLU A 27 12.96 -4.02 -19.46
CA GLU A 27 14.03 -4.27 -18.48
C GLU A 27 15.43 -4.34 -19.14
N LYS A 28 15.52 -5.01 -20.29
CA LYS A 28 16.78 -5.10 -21.05
C LYS A 28 17.22 -3.76 -21.65
N ILE A 29 16.28 -2.87 -21.97
CA ILE A 29 16.58 -1.52 -22.44
C ILE A 29 17.14 -0.67 -21.29
N GLY A 30 16.60 -0.80 -20.10
CA GLY A 30 17.02 -0.11 -18.88
C GLY A 30 16.59 1.36 -18.80
N PRO A 31 16.72 1.98 -17.61
CA PRO A 31 16.20 3.32 -17.33
C PRO A 31 16.85 4.42 -18.19
N ASP A 32 18.14 4.29 -18.48
CA ASP A 32 18.89 5.31 -19.21
C ASP A 32 18.61 5.35 -20.72
N ASN A 33 17.99 4.28 -21.25
CA ASN A 33 17.78 4.11 -22.68
C ASN A 33 16.31 4.12 -23.08
N ILE A 34 15.39 4.17 -22.12
CA ILE A 34 13.97 4.27 -22.43
C ILE A 34 13.63 5.66 -22.96
N ALA A 35 12.92 5.72 -24.07
CA ALA A 35 12.60 6.98 -24.75
C ALA A 35 11.25 6.90 -25.44
N HIS A 36 10.64 8.05 -25.69
CA HIS A 36 9.49 8.21 -26.59
C HIS A 36 9.80 7.79 -28.02
N ASN A 37 8.77 7.60 -28.84
CA ASN A 37 8.91 7.21 -30.26
C ASN A 37 9.69 8.24 -31.10
N ASP A 38 9.79 9.48 -30.64
CA ASP A 38 10.61 10.55 -31.24
C ASP A 38 12.07 10.56 -30.75
N GLY A 39 12.44 9.58 -29.90
CA GLY A 39 13.77 9.43 -29.34
C GLY A 39 14.04 10.30 -28.10
N LYS A 40 13.07 11.10 -27.63
CA LYS A 40 13.23 11.91 -26.44
C LYS A 40 13.19 11.03 -25.19
N LYS A 41 14.24 11.09 -24.38
CA LYS A 41 14.33 10.40 -23.10
C LYS A 41 13.38 11.01 -22.08
N ASP A 42 12.69 10.15 -21.33
CA ASP A 42 11.79 10.56 -20.26
C ASP A 42 11.88 9.56 -19.10
N PRO A 43 12.44 9.96 -17.96
CA PRO A 43 12.52 9.11 -16.76
C PRO A 43 11.17 8.60 -16.27
N GLU A 44 10.09 9.34 -16.52
CA GLU A 44 8.74 8.92 -16.12
C GLU A 44 8.31 7.66 -16.86
N LEU A 45 8.77 7.43 -18.08
CA LEU A 45 8.50 6.19 -18.80
C LEU A 45 9.04 4.95 -18.09
N TRP A 46 10.21 5.06 -17.45
CA TRP A 46 10.74 3.98 -16.63
C TRP A 46 9.89 3.73 -15.40
N LEU A 47 9.47 4.78 -14.71
CA LEU A 47 8.59 4.65 -13.54
C LEU A 47 7.25 4.02 -13.90
N ARG A 48 6.65 4.40 -15.02
CA ARG A 48 5.42 3.79 -15.55
C ARG A 48 5.62 2.31 -15.90
N HIS A 49 6.75 1.99 -16.55
CA HIS A 49 7.09 0.59 -16.83
C HIS A 49 7.21 -0.22 -15.54
N GLN A 50 7.96 0.27 -14.54
CA GLN A 50 8.12 -0.40 -13.25
C GLN A 50 6.77 -0.58 -12.54
N PHE A 51 5.94 0.44 -12.49
CA PHE A 51 4.61 0.34 -11.92
C PHE A 51 3.76 -0.75 -12.60
N ASN A 52 3.72 -0.77 -13.94
CA ASN A 52 3.02 -1.82 -14.68
C ASN A 52 3.64 -3.21 -14.41
N ARG A 53 4.97 -3.31 -14.37
CA ARG A 53 5.69 -4.55 -14.08
C ARG A 53 5.32 -5.11 -12.70
N GLY A 54 5.15 -4.25 -11.70
CA GLY A 54 4.74 -4.67 -10.36
C GLY A 54 3.44 -5.48 -10.36
N TRP A 55 2.45 -5.07 -11.14
CA TRP A 55 1.20 -5.83 -11.28
C TRP A 55 1.39 -7.20 -11.91
N PHE A 56 2.25 -7.34 -12.91
CA PHE A 56 2.56 -8.66 -13.49
C PHE A 56 3.27 -9.57 -12.48
N LEU A 57 4.17 -9.02 -11.67
CA LEU A 57 4.86 -9.77 -10.61
C LEU A 57 3.87 -10.25 -9.55
N LEU A 58 2.94 -9.40 -9.10
CA LEU A 58 1.87 -9.79 -8.19
C LEU A 58 1.01 -10.91 -8.78
N GLN A 59 0.63 -10.80 -10.04
CA GLN A 59 -0.16 -11.82 -10.73
C GLN A 59 0.58 -13.17 -10.84
N GLN A 60 1.92 -13.15 -10.89
CA GLN A 60 2.76 -14.35 -10.85
C GLN A 60 2.97 -14.92 -9.45
N GLY A 61 2.35 -14.35 -8.41
CA GLY A 61 2.53 -14.76 -7.03
C GLY A 61 3.78 -14.20 -6.34
N LYS A 62 4.52 -13.31 -6.98
CA LYS A 62 5.74 -12.70 -6.45
C LYS A 62 5.41 -11.46 -5.61
N TYR A 63 4.78 -11.68 -4.45
CA TYR A 63 4.21 -10.60 -3.64
C TYR A 63 5.24 -9.55 -3.23
N GLN A 64 6.37 -9.96 -2.67
CA GLN A 64 7.42 -9.05 -2.19
C GLN A 64 8.03 -8.24 -3.33
N GLU A 65 8.47 -8.91 -4.40
CA GLU A 65 9.08 -8.26 -5.56
C GLU A 65 8.08 -7.33 -6.26
N GLY A 66 6.85 -7.77 -6.46
CA GLY A 66 5.79 -6.99 -7.09
C GLY A 66 5.43 -5.75 -6.29
N SER A 67 5.26 -5.89 -4.97
CA SER A 67 4.94 -4.76 -4.09
C SER A 67 6.06 -3.73 -4.03
N GLN A 68 7.33 -4.17 -3.98
CA GLN A 68 8.48 -3.26 -4.04
C GLN A 68 8.55 -2.53 -5.39
N THR A 69 8.28 -3.24 -6.49
CA THR A 69 8.31 -2.65 -7.83
C THR A 69 7.18 -1.62 -8.01
N LEU A 70 6.02 -1.84 -7.39
CA LEU A 70 4.90 -0.89 -7.37
C LEU A 70 5.24 0.44 -6.67
N GLU A 71 6.28 0.51 -5.83
CA GLU A 71 6.71 1.77 -5.20
C GLU A 71 7.04 2.87 -6.24
N ALA A 72 7.37 2.50 -7.48
CA ALA A 72 7.52 3.44 -8.59
C ALA A 72 6.28 4.33 -8.79
N GLY A 73 5.09 3.84 -8.47
CA GLY A 73 3.82 4.58 -8.52
C GLY A 73 3.77 5.81 -7.61
N ARG A 74 4.59 5.87 -6.55
CA ARG A 74 4.66 7.05 -5.67
C ARG A 74 5.19 8.28 -6.37
N TYR A 75 6.12 8.10 -7.29
CA TYR A 75 6.67 9.17 -8.11
C TYR A 75 5.73 9.58 -9.25
N LEU A 76 4.74 8.75 -9.56
CA LEU A 76 3.69 9.01 -10.55
C LEU A 76 2.40 9.58 -9.93
N SER A 77 2.37 9.74 -8.60
CA SER A 77 1.17 10.18 -7.85
C SER A 77 -0.08 9.32 -8.07
N VAL A 78 0.09 8.03 -8.43
CA VAL A 78 -1.04 7.14 -8.73
C VAL A 78 -1.80 6.66 -7.50
N TYR A 79 -1.23 6.80 -6.31
CA TYR A 79 -1.88 6.41 -5.05
C TYR A 79 -2.78 7.47 -4.43
N GLY A 80 -2.91 8.63 -5.07
CA GLY A 80 -3.91 9.66 -4.73
C GLY A 80 -3.67 10.42 -3.42
N SER A 81 -2.61 10.14 -2.68
CA SER A 81 -2.30 10.79 -1.41
C SER A 81 -0.88 11.35 -1.38
N SER A 82 -0.73 12.50 -0.74
CA SER A 82 0.59 13.06 -0.47
C SER A 82 1.30 12.25 0.62
N PRO A 83 2.65 12.18 0.60
CA PRO A 83 3.41 11.61 1.69
C PRO A 83 3.04 12.22 3.04
N LEU A 84 3.11 11.43 4.10
CA LEU A 84 2.85 11.89 5.46
C LEU A 84 3.81 13.03 5.82
N ARG A 85 3.29 14.13 6.33
CA ARG A 85 4.10 15.27 6.78
C ARG A 85 4.71 14.96 8.15
N THR A 86 5.88 14.35 8.15
CA THR A 86 6.65 13.98 9.35
C THR A 86 8.14 14.04 9.08
N SER A 87 8.94 14.22 10.12
CA SER A 87 10.41 14.08 10.08
C SER A 87 10.87 12.64 10.34
N ALA A 88 9.97 11.75 10.79
CA ALA A 88 10.32 10.36 11.01
C ALA A 88 10.60 9.65 9.67
N PRO A 89 11.58 8.74 9.63
CA PRO A 89 11.88 7.98 8.41
C PRO A 89 10.79 6.94 8.11
N ILE A 90 10.72 6.53 6.84
CA ILE A 90 9.95 5.34 6.46
C ILE A 90 10.61 4.12 7.09
N TYR A 91 9.81 3.27 7.74
CA TYR A 91 10.30 2.01 8.27
C TYR A 91 10.83 1.11 7.14
N ASN A 92 12.04 0.61 7.33
CA ASN A 92 12.66 -0.38 6.44
C ASN A 92 13.17 -1.54 7.31
N PRO A 93 12.64 -2.77 7.16
CA PRO A 93 13.01 -3.90 8.01
C PRO A 93 14.47 -4.34 7.86
N GLN A 94 15.15 -3.95 6.77
CA GLN A 94 16.58 -4.23 6.58
C GLN A 94 17.51 -3.26 7.33
N GLN A 95 16.98 -2.12 7.78
CA GLN A 95 17.76 -1.04 8.38
C GLN A 95 17.32 -0.69 9.81
N HIS A 96 16.07 -1.03 10.15
CA HIS A 96 15.44 -0.57 11.39
C HIS A 96 14.91 -1.75 12.20
N ASP A 97 15.09 -1.70 13.52
CA ASP A 97 14.39 -2.57 14.46
C ASP A 97 13.12 -1.87 14.94
N ILE A 98 11.98 -2.52 14.75
CA ILE A 98 10.66 -2.01 15.16
C ILE A 98 10.34 -2.29 16.63
N LYS A 99 11.09 -3.18 17.30
CA LYS A 99 10.79 -3.58 18.67
C LYS A 99 10.84 -2.40 19.64
N GLY A 100 9.76 -2.21 20.38
CA GLY A 100 9.60 -1.12 21.31
C GLY A 100 9.39 0.26 20.69
N LYS A 101 9.34 0.35 19.35
CA LYS A 101 9.18 1.59 18.59
C LYS A 101 7.73 1.89 18.27
N SER A 102 7.45 3.15 17.99
CA SER A 102 6.12 3.63 17.57
C SER A 102 6.08 3.87 16.07
N LEU A 103 4.95 3.53 15.46
CA LEU A 103 4.75 3.56 14.00
C LEU A 103 3.43 4.24 13.64
N ILE A 104 3.43 5.03 12.56
CA ILE A 104 2.21 5.46 11.87
C ILE A 104 2.08 4.69 10.55
N ILE A 105 0.94 4.07 10.29
CA ILE A 105 0.53 3.60 8.96
C ILE A 105 -0.28 4.72 8.32
N SER A 106 0.27 5.37 7.30
CA SER A 106 -0.43 6.40 6.52
C SER A 106 -1.27 5.71 5.46
N LEU A 107 -2.56 5.57 5.71
CA LEU A 107 -3.48 4.94 4.79
C LEU A 107 -3.66 5.80 3.53
N GLU A 108 -3.81 5.16 2.39
CA GLU A 108 -3.76 5.77 1.05
C GLU A 108 -4.93 5.29 0.19
N GLY A 109 -5.15 5.99 -0.94
CA GLY A 109 -6.21 5.64 -1.88
C GLY A 109 -7.60 6.07 -1.40
N GLY A 110 -8.61 5.30 -1.79
CA GLY A 110 -9.99 5.48 -1.35
C GLY A 110 -10.30 4.71 -0.06
N TYR A 111 -11.52 4.83 0.46
CA TYR A 111 -11.94 4.15 1.69
C TYR A 111 -11.78 2.63 1.64
N GLY A 112 -12.00 2.00 0.48
CA GLY A 112 -11.79 0.57 0.31
C GLY A 112 -10.33 0.17 0.50
N ASP A 113 -9.40 0.96 -0.04
CA ASP A 113 -7.96 0.75 0.11
C ASP A 113 -7.53 0.95 1.57
N GLU A 114 -8.05 1.99 2.23
CA GLU A 114 -7.78 2.23 3.65
C GLU A 114 -8.25 1.06 4.51
N ILE A 115 -9.46 0.54 4.24
CA ILE A 115 -10.00 -0.63 4.93
C ILE A 115 -9.08 -1.82 4.75
N ILE A 116 -8.68 -2.13 3.51
CA ILE A 116 -7.81 -3.28 3.21
C ILE A 116 -6.48 -3.18 3.96
N HIS A 117 -5.85 -2.01 3.96
CA HIS A 117 -4.50 -1.86 4.52
C HIS A 117 -4.45 -1.64 6.03
N ALA A 118 -5.55 -1.22 6.66
CA ALA A 118 -5.63 -1.05 8.10
C ALA A 118 -5.37 -2.36 8.88
N ARG A 119 -5.63 -3.53 8.26
CA ARG A 119 -5.37 -4.85 8.86
C ARG A 119 -3.91 -5.07 9.29
N TYR A 120 -2.96 -4.41 8.63
CA TYR A 120 -1.54 -4.58 8.92
C TYR A 120 -1.09 -3.94 10.24
N ALA A 121 -1.96 -3.19 10.95
CA ALA A 121 -1.65 -2.67 12.27
C ALA A 121 -1.27 -3.80 13.24
N LYS A 122 -2.04 -4.90 13.23
CA LYS A 122 -1.72 -6.08 14.05
C LYS A 122 -0.37 -6.69 13.68
N SER A 123 -0.03 -6.76 12.39
CA SER A 123 1.25 -7.31 11.94
C SER A 123 2.44 -6.56 12.54
N PHE A 124 2.40 -5.24 12.56
CA PHE A 124 3.46 -4.44 13.19
C PHE A 124 3.50 -4.60 14.72
N LYS A 125 2.34 -4.79 15.38
CA LYS A 125 2.31 -5.13 16.81
C LYS A 125 2.97 -6.48 17.06
N ASP A 126 2.68 -7.47 16.23
CA ASP A 126 3.25 -8.82 16.34
C ASP A 126 4.78 -8.81 16.10
N LEU A 127 5.29 -7.89 15.27
CA LEU A 127 6.72 -7.62 15.11
C LEU A 127 7.36 -6.90 16.30
N GLY A 128 6.56 -6.46 17.27
CA GLY A 128 7.04 -5.86 18.52
C GLY A 128 6.93 -4.34 18.59
N ALA A 129 6.21 -3.68 17.67
CA ALA A 129 5.94 -2.26 17.78
C ALA A 129 5.21 -1.94 19.11
N SER A 130 5.69 -0.95 19.85
CA SER A 130 5.07 -0.53 21.12
C SER A 130 3.75 0.19 20.87
N LYS A 131 3.69 1.01 19.81
CA LYS A 131 2.51 1.75 19.40
C LYS A 131 2.34 1.72 17.89
N VAL A 132 1.11 1.51 17.42
CA VAL A 132 0.74 1.60 16.00
C VAL A 132 -0.47 2.53 15.86
N TYR A 133 -0.28 3.59 15.12
CA TYR A 133 -1.32 4.56 14.77
C TYR A 133 -1.72 4.41 13.30
N LEU A 134 -2.98 4.66 13.00
CA LEU A 134 -3.46 4.81 11.64
C LEU A 134 -3.69 6.28 11.34
N ALA A 135 -3.10 6.79 10.26
CA ALA A 135 -3.44 8.09 9.71
C ALA A 135 -4.43 7.87 8.56
N ALA A 136 -5.68 8.30 8.75
CA ALA A 136 -6.81 7.91 7.92
C ALA A 136 -7.71 9.10 7.54
N ALA A 137 -8.67 8.85 6.64
CA ALA A 137 -9.74 9.79 6.34
C ALA A 137 -10.72 9.92 7.53
N PRO A 138 -11.34 11.10 7.76
CA PRO A 138 -12.23 11.33 8.89
C PRO A 138 -13.39 10.33 8.98
N GLU A 139 -13.92 9.90 7.83
CA GLU A 139 -15.10 9.05 7.71
C GLU A 139 -14.89 7.63 8.25
N VAL A 140 -13.65 7.15 8.28
CA VAL A 140 -13.33 5.79 8.72
C VAL A 140 -12.73 5.71 10.12
N VAL A 141 -12.48 6.84 10.78
CA VAL A 141 -11.86 6.90 12.11
C VAL A 141 -12.62 6.04 13.13
N SER A 142 -13.95 6.14 13.17
CA SER A 142 -14.79 5.41 14.12
C SER A 142 -14.74 3.89 13.93
N ILE A 143 -14.50 3.43 12.68
CA ILE A 143 -14.37 2.01 12.35
C ILE A 143 -12.99 1.50 12.76
N PHE A 144 -11.95 2.27 12.46
CA PHE A 144 -10.56 1.85 12.63
C PHE A 144 -10.09 1.87 14.09
N SER A 145 -10.69 2.67 14.95
CA SER A 145 -10.35 2.73 16.38
C SER A 145 -10.55 1.42 17.14
N ARG A 146 -11.21 0.44 16.52
CA ARG A 146 -11.48 -0.89 17.12
C ARG A 146 -10.68 -2.02 16.46
N ILE A 147 -9.83 -1.71 15.47
CA ILE A 147 -9.02 -2.73 14.80
C ILE A 147 -7.96 -3.27 15.79
N PRO A 148 -7.81 -4.59 15.90
CA PRO A 148 -6.77 -5.20 16.72
C PRO A 148 -5.38 -4.68 16.35
N GLY A 149 -4.61 -4.26 17.34
CA GLY A 149 -3.27 -3.72 17.13
C GLY A 149 -3.21 -2.21 16.87
N VAL A 150 -4.34 -1.52 16.74
CA VAL A 150 -4.39 -0.06 16.61
C VAL A 150 -4.43 0.58 18.00
N ASP A 151 -3.44 1.43 18.29
CA ASP A 151 -3.36 2.21 19.54
C ASP A 151 -4.05 3.58 19.41
N GLY A 152 -4.31 4.04 18.20
CA GLY A 152 -5.06 5.27 17.94
C GLY A 152 -5.20 5.56 16.44
N VAL A 153 -6.19 6.35 16.11
CA VAL A 153 -6.44 6.83 14.74
C VAL A 153 -6.34 8.35 14.74
N ILE A 154 -5.60 8.89 13.79
CA ILE A 154 -5.37 10.32 13.61
C ILE A 154 -5.75 10.72 12.19
N LEU A 155 -6.03 11.99 11.97
CA LEU A 155 -6.15 12.53 10.63
C LEU A 155 -4.76 12.66 9.98
N ARG A 156 -4.65 12.53 8.66
CA ARG A 156 -3.36 12.55 7.96
C ARG A 156 -2.55 13.83 8.17
N ASP A 157 -3.22 14.96 8.32
CA ASP A 157 -2.59 16.27 8.59
C ASP A 157 -2.16 16.44 10.06
N GLN A 158 -2.56 15.52 10.94
CA GLN A 158 -2.26 15.53 12.37
C GLN A 158 -1.09 14.63 12.77
N ALA A 159 -0.34 14.09 11.82
CA ALA A 159 0.77 13.17 12.12
C ALA A 159 1.77 13.74 13.13
N ASN A 160 2.06 15.05 13.08
CA ASN A 160 2.97 15.71 14.00
C ASN A 160 2.42 15.87 15.43
N THR A 161 1.15 15.56 15.68
CA THR A 161 0.55 15.61 17.02
C THR A 161 0.85 14.35 17.83
N VAL A 162 1.36 13.30 17.19
CA VAL A 162 1.68 12.02 17.81
C VAL A 162 3.17 11.75 17.66
N GLN A 163 3.84 11.48 18.78
CA GLN A 163 5.24 11.07 18.74
C GLN A 163 5.33 9.67 18.12
N HIS A 164 6.19 9.52 17.12
CA HIS A 164 6.44 8.26 16.43
C HIS A 164 7.87 8.18 15.93
N ASP A 165 8.43 6.96 15.92
CA ASP A 165 9.79 6.68 15.46
C ASP A 165 9.84 6.46 13.95
N PHE A 166 8.79 5.85 13.39
CA PHE A 166 8.70 5.49 11.97
C PHE A 166 7.31 5.74 11.41
N TRP A 167 7.23 5.73 10.10
CA TRP A 167 5.95 5.61 9.41
C TRP A 167 6.05 4.67 8.21
N VAL A 168 4.94 4.16 7.74
CA VAL A 168 4.83 3.36 6.50
C VAL A 168 3.65 3.85 5.66
N PRO A 169 3.81 3.89 4.34
CA PRO A 169 2.68 4.10 3.44
C PRO A 169 1.74 2.88 3.49
N GLY A 170 0.43 3.10 3.37
CA GLY A 170 -0.58 2.06 3.48
C GLY A 170 -0.38 0.92 2.48
N PHE A 171 -0.20 1.26 1.20
CA PHE A 171 0.05 0.26 0.16
C PHE A 171 1.35 -0.54 0.35
N SER A 172 2.30 0.00 1.11
CA SER A 172 3.56 -0.67 1.41
C SER A 172 3.51 -1.51 2.69
N ALA A 173 2.49 -1.32 3.53
CA ALA A 173 2.45 -1.89 4.87
C ALA A 173 2.57 -3.42 4.88
N GLY A 174 1.95 -4.11 3.92
CA GLY A 174 1.99 -5.57 3.85
C GLY A 174 3.39 -6.12 3.61
N TRP A 175 4.08 -5.64 2.59
CA TRP A 175 5.42 -6.13 2.27
C TRP A 175 6.47 -5.65 3.27
N LEU A 176 6.32 -4.44 3.84
CA LEU A 176 7.20 -3.93 4.90
C LEU A 176 7.04 -4.71 6.22
N ALA A 177 5.86 -5.25 6.48
CA ALA A 177 5.63 -6.18 7.58
C ALA A 177 6.11 -7.62 7.30
N GLY A 178 6.70 -7.88 6.12
CA GLY A 178 7.27 -9.17 5.77
C GLY A 178 6.27 -10.21 5.25
N HIS A 179 5.05 -9.78 4.87
CA HIS A 179 4.05 -10.71 4.33
C HIS A 179 4.36 -11.12 2.89
N ASP A 180 3.87 -12.30 2.55
CA ASP A 180 3.66 -12.81 1.20
C ASP A 180 2.22 -13.34 1.08
N TYR A 181 1.83 -13.91 -0.06
CA TYR A 181 0.47 -14.43 -0.26
C TYR A 181 0.07 -15.53 0.73
N SER A 182 1.02 -16.28 1.28
CA SER A 182 0.75 -17.36 2.24
C SER A 182 0.57 -16.87 3.67
N THR A 183 1.07 -15.66 3.96
CA THR A 183 1.10 -15.07 5.31
C THR A 183 0.23 -13.83 5.45
N LEU A 184 -0.51 -13.44 4.40
CA LEU A 184 -1.44 -12.30 4.49
C LEU A 184 -2.45 -12.51 5.62
N PRO A 185 -2.69 -11.48 6.47
CA PRO A 185 -3.70 -11.57 7.52
C PRO A 185 -5.08 -11.88 6.94
N ASN A 186 -5.70 -12.97 7.40
CA ASN A 186 -6.99 -13.47 6.91
C ASN A 186 -8.10 -13.47 7.97
N ASP A 187 -7.76 -13.17 9.22
CA ASP A 187 -8.74 -13.06 10.29
C ASP A 187 -9.64 -11.82 10.12
N PRO A 188 -10.90 -11.86 10.57
CA PRO A 188 -11.73 -10.68 10.68
C PRO A 188 -11.06 -9.63 11.58
N TYR A 189 -11.02 -8.39 11.13
CA TYR A 189 -10.43 -7.27 11.87
C TYR A 189 -11.36 -6.06 12.03
N LEU A 190 -12.51 -6.08 11.37
CA LEU A 190 -13.57 -5.09 11.53
C LEU A 190 -14.75 -5.72 12.24
N PHE A 191 -15.23 -5.05 13.27
CA PHE A 191 -16.32 -5.54 14.10
C PHE A 191 -17.39 -4.46 14.27
N ALA A 192 -18.65 -4.86 14.13
CA ALA A 192 -19.78 -3.98 14.46
C ALA A 192 -19.88 -3.78 15.99
N LEU A 193 -20.35 -2.61 16.38
CA LEU A 193 -20.70 -2.36 17.79
C LEU A 193 -21.91 -3.22 18.18
N PRO A 194 -21.89 -3.90 19.34
CA PRO A 194 -23.01 -4.74 19.78
C PRO A 194 -24.35 -3.98 19.81
N GLU A 195 -24.33 -2.73 20.28
CA GLU A 195 -25.51 -1.86 20.30
C GLU A 195 -26.04 -1.56 18.90
N SER A 196 -25.16 -1.34 17.92
CA SER A 196 -25.56 -1.14 16.53
C SER A 196 -26.18 -2.40 15.93
N VAL A 197 -25.64 -3.58 16.26
CA VAL A 197 -26.21 -4.87 15.83
C VAL A 197 -27.62 -5.03 16.38
N GLN A 198 -27.86 -4.73 17.67
CA GLN A 198 -29.20 -4.81 18.29
C GLN A 198 -30.21 -3.86 17.63
N ILE A 199 -29.80 -2.61 17.36
CA ILE A 199 -30.66 -1.64 16.67
C ILE A 199 -31.06 -2.15 15.29
N TRP A 200 -30.10 -2.58 14.49
CA TRP A 200 -30.36 -3.07 13.14
C TRP A 200 -31.18 -4.37 13.13
N GLN A 201 -30.95 -5.28 14.07
CA GLN A 201 -31.77 -6.48 14.22
C GLN A 201 -33.24 -6.13 14.51
N SER A 202 -33.49 -5.14 15.35
CA SER A 202 -34.86 -4.71 15.65
C SER A 202 -35.56 -4.09 14.44
N ILE A 203 -34.80 -3.35 13.59
CA ILE A 203 -35.34 -2.74 12.36
C ILE A 203 -35.65 -3.80 11.30
N ILE A 204 -34.76 -4.78 11.13
CA ILE A 204 -34.93 -5.82 10.11
C ILE A 204 -36.08 -6.79 10.46
N ASN A 205 -36.34 -7.02 11.75
CA ASN A 205 -37.38 -7.94 12.24
C ASN A 205 -38.74 -7.27 12.43
N SER A 206 -38.85 -5.97 12.21
CA SER A 206 -40.12 -5.20 12.24
C SER A 206 -40.80 -5.17 10.89
#